data_826f24a5e5f60e0ac62c7e36ef982be2
#
_entry.id   826f24a5e5f60e0ac62c7e36ef982be2
#
_cell.length_a   1.000
_cell.length_b   1.000
_cell.length_c   1.000
_cell.angle_alpha   90.00
_cell.angle_beta   90.00
_cell.angle_gamma   90.00
#
_symmetry.space_group_name_H-M   'P 1'
#
loop_
_entity.id
_entity.type
_entity.pdbx_description
1 polymer ?
#
loop_
_entity_poly.entity_id
_entity_poly.type
_entity_poly.pdbx_seq_one_letter_code
_entity_poly.pdbx_strand_id
1 'polypeptide(L)'
;TILEDNVEIGANTCVDRATMGATIVHSGVKLDNLIQVAHNDEIGSHTVMAAQVGIAGSTKIGEWCMFGGQVGIAGHIHIGNKVNLGAQSGVPGNIKEGSQLIGTPPMEVKPYFKAQTVFRKLPDMYFEVNALRKELNELKKQLNK
;
A
#
# COMPACT_ATOMS: atom_id res chain seq x y z
N THR A 1 -6.21 -6.03 24.21
CA THR A 1 -5.00 -6.03 23.40
C THR A 1 -4.02 -7.04 23.98
N ILE A 2 -3.39 -7.81 23.12
CA ILE A 2 -2.35 -8.78 23.47
C ILE A 2 -1.06 -8.35 22.75
N LEU A 3 0.00 -8.17 23.51
CA LEU A 3 1.35 -7.95 23.00
C LEU A 3 2.19 -9.15 23.43
N GLU A 4 2.78 -9.83 22.46
CA GLU A 4 3.65 -10.99 22.72
C GLU A 4 5.10 -10.57 22.98
N ASP A 5 6.02 -11.54 22.98
CA ASP A 5 7.42 -11.33 23.34
C ASP A 5 8.18 -10.49 22.31
N ASN A 6 9.13 -9.68 22.80
CA ASN A 6 10.03 -8.88 21.96
C ASN A 6 9.34 -7.88 21.01
N VAL A 7 8.13 -7.44 21.34
CA VAL A 7 7.44 -6.37 20.61
C VAL A 7 8.06 -5.02 20.99
N GLU A 8 8.32 -4.18 20.00
CA GLU A 8 8.71 -2.77 20.20
C GLU A 8 7.61 -1.85 19.67
N ILE A 9 7.29 -0.81 20.44
CA ILE A 9 6.28 0.20 20.10
C ILE A 9 6.89 1.57 20.27
N GLY A 10 6.99 2.32 19.17
CA GLY A 10 7.55 3.66 19.14
C GLY A 10 6.65 4.73 19.76
N ALA A 11 7.20 5.91 19.90
CA ALA A 11 6.52 7.03 20.54
C ALA A 11 5.22 7.42 19.81
N ASN A 12 4.16 7.69 20.58
CA ASN A 12 2.83 8.06 20.08
C ASN A 12 2.18 7.04 19.13
N THR A 13 2.61 5.80 19.15
CA THR A 13 1.92 4.70 18.47
C THR A 13 0.75 4.25 19.34
N CYS A 14 -0.42 4.17 18.72
CA CYS A 14 -1.68 3.77 19.34
C CYS A 14 -2.05 2.34 18.92
N VAL A 15 -2.45 1.52 19.91
CA VAL A 15 -2.99 0.17 19.67
C VAL A 15 -4.35 0.07 20.33
N ASP A 16 -5.40 0.10 19.51
CA ASP A 16 -6.78 0.07 19.99
C ASP A 16 -7.16 -1.33 20.50
N ARG A 17 -7.95 -1.36 21.53
CA ARG A 17 -8.54 -2.63 22.00
C ARG A 17 -9.62 -3.11 21.05
N ALA A 18 -9.79 -4.41 20.94
CA ALA A 18 -10.94 -5.01 20.27
C ALA A 18 -12.26 -4.73 21.05
N THR A 19 -13.36 -4.59 20.34
CA THR A 19 -14.70 -4.54 20.95
C THR A 19 -15.08 -5.91 21.51
N MET A 20 -14.85 -6.96 20.72
CA MET A 20 -14.95 -8.38 21.14
C MET A 20 -13.73 -9.11 20.59
N GLY A 21 -13.22 -10.09 21.33
CA GLY A 21 -11.97 -10.79 21.00
C GLY A 21 -10.75 -9.97 21.41
N ALA A 22 -9.73 -9.94 20.55
CA ALA A 22 -8.47 -9.26 20.84
C ALA A 22 -7.89 -8.57 19.61
N THR A 23 -7.18 -7.47 19.83
CA THR A 23 -6.16 -6.93 18.93
C THR A 23 -4.86 -7.59 19.34
N ILE A 24 -4.13 -8.20 18.40
CA ILE A 24 -2.96 -9.04 18.71
C ILE A 24 -1.74 -8.55 17.93
N VAL A 25 -0.65 -8.35 18.65
CA VAL A 25 0.66 -8.05 18.07
C VAL A 25 1.59 -9.19 18.46
N HIS A 26 1.95 -10.01 17.48
CA HIS A 26 2.75 -11.21 17.68
C HIS A 26 4.23 -10.92 17.94
N SER A 27 4.95 -11.96 18.32
CA SER A 27 6.34 -11.86 18.79
C SER A 27 7.27 -11.24 17.75
N GLY A 28 8.16 -10.38 18.20
CA GLY A 28 9.21 -9.77 17.38
C GLY A 28 8.75 -8.62 16.46
N VAL A 29 7.48 -8.21 16.53
CA VAL A 29 6.96 -7.08 15.75
C VAL A 29 7.63 -5.77 16.21
N LYS A 30 7.97 -4.92 15.25
CA LYS A 30 8.56 -3.59 15.48
C LYS A 30 7.67 -2.51 14.86
N LEU A 31 7.05 -1.70 15.69
CA LEU A 31 6.23 -0.57 15.29
C LEU A 31 6.99 0.72 15.61
N ASP A 32 7.26 1.52 14.60
CA ASP A 32 7.91 2.82 14.75
C ASP A 32 6.92 3.87 15.32
N ASN A 33 7.24 5.13 15.24
CA ASN A 33 6.48 6.22 15.86
C ASN A 33 5.20 6.54 15.09
N LEU A 34 4.17 7.04 15.81
CA LEU A 34 2.94 7.57 15.23
C LEU A 34 2.16 6.54 14.39
N ILE A 35 2.26 5.26 14.70
CA ILE A 35 1.48 4.21 14.03
C ILE A 35 0.10 4.11 14.68
N GLN A 36 -0.93 3.87 13.86
CA GLN A 36 -2.27 3.53 14.32
C GLN A 36 -2.59 2.08 14.00
N VAL A 37 -2.74 1.26 15.02
CA VAL A 37 -3.30 -0.11 14.94
C VAL A 37 -4.72 -0.06 15.48
N ALA A 38 -5.69 -0.32 14.62
CA ALA A 38 -7.09 -0.26 14.99
C ALA A 38 -7.57 -1.56 15.70
N HIS A 39 -8.84 -1.56 16.08
CA HIS A 39 -9.46 -2.66 16.82
C HIS A 39 -9.47 -3.97 16.03
N ASN A 40 -9.29 -5.09 16.70
CA ASN A 40 -9.36 -6.43 16.11
C ASN A 40 -8.29 -6.73 15.03
N ASP A 41 -7.26 -5.90 14.92
CA ASP A 41 -6.13 -6.18 14.05
C ASP A 41 -5.27 -7.33 14.61
N GLU A 42 -4.68 -8.09 13.70
CA GLU A 42 -3.70 -9.14 14.04
C GLU A 42 -2.45 -8.92 13.20
N ILE A 43 -1.31 -8.69 13.86
CA ILE A 43 -0.03 -8.42 13.20
C ILE A 43 0.89 -9.61 13.44
N GLY A 44 1.24 -10.32 12.37
CA GLY A 44 2.07 -11.52 12.39
C GLY A 44 3.51 -11.24 12.80
N SER A 45 4.15 -12.29 13.31
CA SER A 45 5.48 -12.25 13.91
C SER A 45 6.53 -11.61 13.01
N HIS A 46 7.48 -10.90 13.61
CA HIS A 46 8.63 -10.28 12.94
C HIS A 46 8.28 -9.27 11.84
N THR A 47 7.04 -8.79 11.81
CA THR A 47 6.63 -7.71 10.89
C THR A 47 7.15 -6.38 11.42
N VAL A 48 7.66 -5.55 10.52
CA VAL A 48 8.20 -4.22 10.83
C VAL A 48 7.46 -3.13 10.08
N MET A 49 7.16 -2.04 10.76
CA MET A 49 6.44 -0.90 10.20
C MET A 49 7.16 0.40 10.53
N ALA A 50 7.44 1.19 9.50
CA ALA A 50 8.00 2.53 9.67
C ALA A 50 6.94 3.52 10.14
N ALA A 51 7.37 4.73 10.48
CA ALA A 51 6.51 5.74 11.10
C ALA A 51 5.25 6.08 10.27
N GLN A 52 4.18 6.41 10.99
CA GLN A 52 2.91 6.88 10.42
C GLN A 52 2.14 5.85 9.59
N VAL A 53 2.41 4.56 9.75
CA VAL A 53 1.55 3.51 9.18
C VAL A 53 0.19 3.54 9.88
N GLY A 54 -0.89 3.45 9.09
CA GLY A 54 -2.25 3.36 9.59
C GLY A 54 -2.92 2.07 9.14
N ILE A 55 -3.44 1.30 10.08
CA ILE A 55 -4.15 0.04 9.83
C ILE A 55 -5.59 0.21 10.30
N ALA A 56 -6.54 0.04 9.40
CA ALA A 56 -7.96 0.07 9.75
C ALA A 56 -8.41 -1.31 10.27
N GLY A 57 -9.42 -1.29 11.14
CA GLY A 57 -9.78 -2.42 11.99
C GLY A 57 -10.12 -3.73 11.30
N SER A 58 -9.93 -4.80 12.03
CA SER A 58 -10.20 -6.19 11.62
C SER A 58 -9.31 -6.67 10.45
N THR A 59 -8.14 -6.10 10.33
CA THR A 59 -7.14 -6.48 9.32
C THR A 59 -6.20 -7.55 9.87
N LYS A 60 -5.86 -8.52 9.03
CA LYS A 60 -4.89 -9.56 9.34
C LYS A 60 -3.63 -9.40 8.50
N ILE A 61 -2.51 -9.23 9.15
CA ILE A 61 -1.20 -9.06 8.53
C ILE A 61 -0.36 -10.27 8.85
N GLY A 62 0.22 -10.86 7.83
CA GLY A 62 1.09 -12.03 7.94
C GLY A 62 2.44 -11.71 8.60
N GLU A 63 3.28 -12.72 8.64
CA GLU A 63 4.60 -12.67 9.25
C GLU A 63 5.66 -12.08 8.30
N TRP A 64 6.73 -11.51 8.86
CA TRP A 64 7.89 -11.03 8.10
C TRP A 64 7.56 -9.97 7.05
N CYS A 65 6.49 -9.19 7.28
CA CYS A 65 6.15 -8.08 6.41
C CYS A 65 6.99 -6.84 6.72
N MET A 66 7.17 -5.99 5.70
CA MET A 66 7.91 -4.72 5.83
C MET A 66 7.08 -3.60 5.23
N PHE A 67 6.67 -2.62 6.04
CA PHE A 67 5.88 -1.49 5.57
C PHE A 67 6.66 -0.19 5.72
N GLY A 68 6.79 0.51 4.60
CA GLY A 68 7.38 1.85 4.56
C GLY A 68 6.52 2.88 5.29
N GLY A 69 7.07 4.05 5.56
CA GLY A 69 6.35 5.12 6.26
C GLY A 69 5.10 5.58 5.51
N GLN A 70 4.08 5.97 6.27
CA GLN A 70 2.81 6.49 5.74
C GLN A 70 2.03 5.50 4.87
N VAL A 71 2.22 4.21 5.03
CA VAL A 71 1.36 3.19 4.41
C VAL A 71 0.00 3.22 5.07
N GLY A 72 -1.06 3.25 4.26
CA GLY A 72 -2.45 3.17 4.72
C GLY A 72 -3.09 1.85 4.30
N ILE A 73 -3.71 1.14 5.23
CA ILE A 73 -4.28 -0.20 5.01
C ILE A 73 -5.78 -0.15 5.34
N ALA A 74 -6.61 -0.55 4.37
CA ALA A 74 -8.05 -0.65 4.55
C ALA A 74 -8.43 -1.75 5.54
N GLY A 75 -9.60 -1.61 6.16
CA GLY A 75 -10.11 -2.59 7.12
C GLY A 75 -10.63 -3.88 6.47
N HIS A 76 -10.74 -4.93 7.31
CA HIS A 76 -11.30 -6.22 6.94
C HIS A 76 -10.58 -6.93 5.78
N ILE A 77 -9.28 -6.69 5.61
CA ILE A 77 -8.47 -7.32 4.58
C ILE A 77 -7.42 -8.26 5.17
N HIS A 78 -6.86 -9.08 4.30
CA HIS A 78 -5.76 -9.98 4.63
C HIS A 78 -4.52 -9.66 3.80
N ILE A 79 -3.39 -9.49 4.47
CA ILE A 79 -2.07 -9.31 3.88
C ILE A 79 -1.26 -10.58 4.17
N GLY A 80 -0.79 -11.25 3.14
CA GLY A 80 -0.01 -12.49 3.26
C GLY A 80 1.36 -12.27 3.92
N ASN A 81 2.08 -13.35 4.14
CA ASN A 81 3.42 -13.29 4.72
C ASN A 81 4.43 -12.65 3.75
N LYS A 82 5.51 -12.08 4.28
CA LYS A 82 6.65 -11.55 3.52
C LYS A 82 6.27 -10.49 2.48
N VAL A 83 5.19 -9.75 2.74
CA VAL A 83 4.78 -8.64 1.89
C VAL A 83 5.63 -7.41 2.20
N ASN A 84 6.09 -6.73 1.14
CA ASN A 84 6.84 -5.49 1.25
C ASN A 84 6.05 -4.35 0.59
N LEU A 85 5.73 -3.32 1.37
CA LEU A 85 5.01 -2.14 0.90
C LEU A 85 5.93 -0.92 0.95
N GLY A 86 6.13 -0.30 -0.21
CA GLY A 86 6.86 0.97 -0.30
C GLY A 86 6.14 2.09 0.44
N ALA A 87 6.89 3.13 0.84
CA ALA A 87 6.33 4.28 1.54
C ALA A 87 5.16 4.93 0.77
N GLN A 88 4.19 5.47 1.51
CA GLN A 88 2.99 6.14 0.98
C GLN A 88 2.10 5.25 0.11
N SER A 89 2.16 3.93 0.27
CA SER A 89 1.25 3.02 -0.42
C SER A 89 -0.13 3.00 0.25
N GLY A 90 -1.17 3.04 -0.57
CA GLY A 90 -2.56 2.87 -0.14
C GLY A 90 -3.10 1.51 -0.54
N VAL A 91 -3.44 0.68 0.44
CA VAL A 91 -3.85 -0.72 0.24
C VAL A 91 -5.36 -0.87 0.41
N PRO A 92 -6.13 -1.00 -0.67
CA PRO A 92 -7.60 -1.07 -0.59
C PRO A 92 -8.15 -2.49 -0.45
N GLY A 93 -7.33 -3.54 -0.52
CA GLY A 93 -7.79 -4.93 -0.51
C GLY A 93 -6.68 -5.94 -0.23
N ASN A 94 -7.03 -7.22 -0.29
CA ASN A 94 -6.13 -8.31 0.04
C ASN A 94 -4.85 -8.33 -0.79
N ILE A 95 -3.73 -8.69 -0.14
CA ILE A 95 -2.42 -8.81 -0.79
C ILE A 95 -1.88 -10.23 -0.62
N LYS A 96 -1.40 -10.80 -1.72
CA LYS A 96 -0.80 -12.14 -1.74
C LYS A 96 0.56 -12.15 -1.06
N GLU A 97 0.90 -13.30 -0.49
CA GLU A 97 2.22 -13.57 0.09
C GLU A 97 3.36 -13.21 -0.88
N GLY A 98 4.44 -12.66 -0.35
CA GLY A 98 5.67 -12.32 -1.07
C GLY A 98 5.56 -11.13 -2.02
N SER A 99 4.42 -10.45 -2.09
CA SER A 99 4.23 -9.29 -2.96
C SER A 99 5.13 -8.12 -2.56
N GLN A 100 5.68 -7.42 -3.57
CA GLN A 100 6.46 -6.19 -3.40
C GLN A 100 5.78 -5.06 -4.17
N LEU A 101 5.10 -4.18 -3.44
CA LEU A 101 4.19 -3.19 -4.02
C LEU A 101 4.53 -1.77 -3.57
N ILE A 102 4.18 -0.78 -4.41
CA ILE A 102 4.30 0.64 -4.08
C ILE A 102 3.20 1.45 -4.78
N GLY A 103 2.78 2.53 -4.18
CA GLY A 103 1.85 3.50 -4.75
C GLY A 103 0.40 3.35 -4.28
N THR A 104 -0.48 4.18 -4.84
CA THR A 104 -1.92 4.21 -4.53
C THR A 104 -2.71 4.31 -5.83
N PRO A 105 -3.43 3.25 -6.26
CA PRO A 105 -3.40 1.89 -5.70
C PRO A 105 -2.02 1.23 -5.82
N PRO A 106 -1.71 0.20 -5.00
CA PRO A 106 -0.39 -0.41 -5.00
C PRO A 106 -0.16 -1.24 -6.27
N MET A 107 1.02 -1.07 -6.83
CA MET A 107 1.49 -1.77 -8.02
C MET A 107 2.82 -2.46 -7.73
N GLU A 108 3.14 -3.49 -8.48
CA GLU A 108 4.49 -4.06 -8.47
C GLU A 108 5.54 -2.97 -8.73
N VAL A 109 6.67 -3.03 -8.06
CA VAL A 109 7.69 -1.97 -8.03
C VAL A 109 8.18 -1.58 -9.42
N LYS A 110 8.49 -2.55 -10.29
CA LYS A 110 9.00 -2.25 -11.64
C LYS A 110 7.96 -1.57 -12.55
N PRO A 111 6.71 -2.06 -12.68
CA PRO A 111 5.64 -1.35 -13.38
C PRO A 111 5.38 0.05 -12.83
N TYR A 112 5.39 0.23 -11.51
CA TYR A 112 5.19 1.53 -10.90
C TYR A 112 6.21 2.57 -11.39
N PHE A 113 7.50 2.27 -11.32
CA PHE A 113 8.52 3.21 -11.77
C PHE A 113 8.45 3.49 -13.27
N LYS A 114 8.10 2.49 -14.11
CA LYS A 114 7.84 2.72 -15.53
C LYS A 114 6.66 3.70 -15.74
N ALA A 115 5.57 3.51 -15.02
CA ALA A 115 4.42 4.42 -15.08
C ALA A 115 4.80 5.84 -14.66
N GLN A 116 5.60 6.01 -13.60
CA GLN A 116 6.08 7.31 -13.14
C GLN A 116 6.94 8.05 -14.18
N THR A 117 7.72 7.36 -14.99
CA THR A 117 8.49 8.00 -16.08
C THR A 117 7.58 8.53 -17.19
N VAL A 118 6.47 7.85 -17.47
CA VAL A 118 5.47 8.27 -18.47
C VAL A 118 4.58 9.37 -17.92
N PHE A 119 4.22 9.29 -16.63
CA PHE A 119 3.31 10.25 -15.99
C PHE A 119 3.70 11.71 -16.22
N ARG A 120 4.99 12.02 -16.13
CA ARG A 120 5.50 13.38 -16.39
C ARG A 120 5.37 13.83 -17.83
N LYS A 121 5.21 12.92 -18.78
CA LYS A 121 5.09 13.18 -20.23
C LYS A 121 3.62 13.20 -20.68
N LEU A 122 2.68 12.84 -19.80
CA LEU A 122 1.26 12.77 -20.18
C LEU A 122 0.69 14.05 -20.80
N PRO A 123 1.01 15.29 -20.34
CA PRO A 123 0.53 16.50 -20.99
C PRO A 123 0.99 16.59 -22.45
N ASP A 124 2.27 16.34 -22.73
CA ASP A 124 2.83 16.41 -24.08
C ASP A 124 2.22 15.32 -24.97
N MET A 125 2.14 14.09 -24.47
CA MET A 125 1.51 12.96 -25.15
C MET A 125 0.03 13.24 -25.47
N TYR A 126 -0.69 13.93 -24.58
CA TYR A 126 -2.09 14.31 -24.83
C TYR A 126 -2.22 15.25 -26.03
N PHE A 127 -1.37 16.26 -26.13
CA PHE A 127 -1.37 17.19 -27.26
C PHE A 127 -0.94 16.51 -28.56
N GLU A 128 0.09 15.66 -28.51
CA GLU A 128 0.56 14.90 -29.65
C GLU A 128 -0.52 13.97 -30.20
N VAL A 129 -1.19 13.20 -29.34
CA VAL A 129 -2.31 12.32 -29.73
C VAL A 129 -3.45 13.12 -30.40
N ASN A 130 -3.76 14.30 -29.88
CA ASN A 130 -4.82 15.12 -30.48
C ASN A 130 -4.41 15.69 -31.85
N ALA A 131 -3.15 16.08 -32.01
CA ALA A 131 -2.61 16.49 -33.33
C ALA A 131 -2.66 15.35 -34.34
N LEU A 132 -2.17 14.15 -33.96
CA LEU A 132 -2.21 12.96 -34.82
C LEU A 132 -3.65 12.57 -35.22
N ARG A 133 -4.61 12.68 -34.30
CA ARG A 133 -6.04 12.44 -34.63
C ARG A 133 -6.57 13.42 -35.68
N LYS A 134 -6.17 14.68 -35.57
CA LYS A 134 -6.59 15.70 -36.57
C LYS A 134 -6.00 15.40 -37.93
N GLU A 135 -4.70 15.14 -38.04
CA GLU A 135 -4.02 14.78 -39.27
C GLU A 135 -4.61 13.51 -39.89
N LEU A 136 -4.88 12.49 -39.09
CA LEU A 136 -5.51 11.26 -39.58
C LEU A 136 -6.91 11.52 -40.16
N ASN A 137 -7.70 12.39 -39.55
CA ASN A 137 -9.03 12.75 -40.05
C ASN A 137 -8.95 13.55 -41.35
N GLU A 138 -7.95 14.41 -41.51
CA GLU A 138 -7.71 15.16 -42.75
C GLU A 138 -7.30 14.22 -43.88
N LEU A 139 -6.38 13.28 -43.62
CA LEU A 139 -5.98 12.27 -44.60
C LEU A 139 -7.15 11.38 -45.03
N LYS A 140 -7.99 10.93 -44.10
CA LYS A 140 -9.21 10.16 -44.44
C LYS A 140 -10.18 10.93 -45.35
N LYS A 141 -10.34 12.24 -45.14
CA LYS A 141 -11.17 13.08 -45.98
C LYS A 141 -10.61 13.23 -47.41
N GLN A 142 -9.28 13.24 -47.55
CA GLN A 142 -8.60 13.30 -48.84
C GLN A 142 -8.73 11.99 -49.65
N LEU A 143 -8.63 10.83 -48.93
CA LEU A 143 -8.75 9.51 -49.53
C LEU A 143 -10.18 9.14 -49.98
N ASN A 144 -11.21 9.78 -49.40
CA ASN A 144 -12.61 9.52 -49.70
C ASN A 144 -13.17 10.53 -50.73
N LYS A 145 -12.31 11.34 -51.32
CA LYS A 145 -12.62 12.19 -52.49
C LYS A 145 -12.15 11.52 -53.79
#